data_6d8c558fbd6b653ac1b97595f534b188
#
_entry.id   6d8c558fbd6b653ac1b97595f534b188
#
_cell.length_a   1.000
_cell.length_b   1.000
_cell.length_c   1.000
_cell.angle_alpha   90.00
_cell.angle_beta   90.00
_cell.angle_gamma   90.00
#
_symmetry.space_group_name_H-M   'P 1'
#
loop_
_entity.id
_entity.type
_entity.pdbx_description
1 polymer ?
#
loop_
_entity_poly.entity_id
_entity_poly.type
_entity_poly.pdbx_seq_one_letter_code
_entity_poly.pdbx_strand_id
1 'polypeptide(L)'
;MLQRLKNILIGEPLTQDNSSDDHLLSKVQALAMLSSDALSSIAYGPEQVVLVLMAVSSAAIWWSIPIGVLVLVLLASLTISYRQVIKAYPQGGGAYMVTSENLSPKFGLIAGGSLLVDYMLTVAVSVAAGADAITSAIPLLHPYNLQISIILVLVLMVLNLRGMRESAKSLMVPVYLFIASTLFLLGYGFLQILTGHMPYAATAHLGQPITGVSVILILRAFTSGSASLTGVEAISNAVPFFKKPKSKNAASTLFIMSSILGIMFTGITFLNWWTGITPHSGVTMLAQLAREILGDSWFGSILFYIFQFSTAMILAVAANTGFSAFPMLSFNMAKNKYMPHIYLEKGARMAYSNGILTLAIGAITLLFIFRGNTERLIPLYTIGVFVPFALSQTGMVVHWSREYGKDFWKHSLANILGALICYGIVLILILFRLGDIWPFFPIIAILMWMFLKIKKHYDGVAQQLRIDGPIKEHHFQGNIVLILVGNVTKANIGAISYARSIGDKVIAMHVSTKDTENKDKEIEQEFKKYFPEIEMVHIRSPYSSITQSTIQYVDEVATQADKDNATLTVLIPQFVPKKSWQNILHNQTSLRLKYYLKWRENIVISSYSYHLKD
;
A
#
# COMPACT_ATOMS: atom_id res chain seq x y z
N MET A 1 14.07 23.24 -10.75
CA MET A 1 13.17 23.45 -9.61
C MET A 1 12.56 22.14 -9.12
N LEU A 2 11.88 21.37 -9.96
CA LEU A 2 11.28 20.05 -9.60
C LEU A 2 12.29 19.07 -8.99
N GLN A 3 13.51 18.97 -9.53
CA GLN A 3 14.55 18.08 -9.01
C GLN A 3 15.11 18.53 -7.66
N ARG A 4 15.20 19.83 -7.42
CA ARG A 4 15.53 20.39 -6.09
C ARG A 4 14.42 20.13 -5.08
N LEU A 5 13.15 20.32 -5.47
CA LEU A 5 12.01 20.01 -4.62
C LEU A 5 11.95 18.50 -4.29
N LYS A 6 12.20 17.65 -5.28
CA LYS A 6 12.32 16.19 -5.09
C LYS A 6 13.45 15.83 -4.14
N ASN A 7 14.62 16.44 -4.27
CA ASN A 7 15.76 16.20 -3.37
C ASN A 7 15.51 16.73 -1.95
N ILE A 8 14.78 17.84 -1.79
CA ILE A 8 14.37 18.35 -0.46
C ILE A 8 13.32 17.44 0.18
N LEU A 9 12.31 16.97 -0.58
CA LEU A 9 11.22 16.14 -0.06
C LEU A 9 11.63 14.68 0.12
N ILE A 10 12.38 14.09 -0.82
CA ILE A 10 12.69 12.65 -0.84
C ILE A 10 14.13 12.37 -0.44
N GLY A 11 15.05 13.33 -0.62
CA GLY A 11 16.49 13.18 -0.38
C GLY A 11 17.29 12.75 -1.61
N GLU A 12 18.61 12.70 -1.47
CA GLU A 12 19.52 12.28 -2.53
C GLU A 12 19.48 10.76 -2.76
N PRO A 13 19.75 10.28 -4.00
CA PRO A 13 19.81 8.86 -4.30
C PRO A 13 20.83 8.12 -3.44
N LEU A 14 20.48 6.92 -2.96
CA LEU A 14 21.39 6.04 -2.23
C LEU A 14 22.08 5.08 -3.20
N THR A 15 23.39 4.86 -3.02
CA THR A 15 24.16 3.84 -3.73
C THR A 15 24.05 2.48 -3.06
N GLN A 16 24.15 1.39 -3.84
CA GLN A 16 23.94 0.00 -3.36
C GLN A 16 25.05 -0.54 -2.44
N ASP A 17 26.08 0.22 -2.15
CA ASP A 17 27.36 -0.27 -1.60
C ASP A 17 27.39 -0.50 -0.07
N ASN A 18 26.27 -0.65 0.61
CA ASN A 18 26.31 -0.90 2.06
C ASN A 18 25.69 -2.24 2.46
N SER A 19 26.57 -3.04 3.02
CA SER A 19 26.42 -4.36 3.64
C SER A 19 25.03 -4.72 4.19
N SER A 20 24.55 -5.91 3.80
CA SER A 20 23.26 -6.49 4.13
C SER A 20 23.03 -6.82 5.63
N ASP A 21 24.05 -6.82 6.46
CA ASP A 21 23.96 -7.26 7.86
C ASP A 21 23.60 -6.15 8.85
N ASP A 22 23.84 -4.88 8.53
CA ASP A 22 23.47 -3.74 9.39
C ASP A 22 21.96 -3.44 9.46
N HIS A 23 21.15 -4.20 8.71
CA HIS A 23 19.71 -3.98 8.58
C HIS A 23 18.85 -4.92 9.42
N LEU A 24 19.48 -5.89 10.13
CA LEU A 24 18.76 -6.89 10.90
C LEU A 24 18.27 -6.32 12.23
N LEU A 25 16.98 -6.55 12.53
CA LEU A 25 16.32 -6.05 13.72
C LEU A 25 16.63 -6.90 14.96
N SER A 26 16.99 -6.25 16.05
CA SER A 26 16.95 -6.87 17.39
C SER A 26 15.50 -7.05 17.86
N LYS A 27 15.24 -7.88 18.87
CA LYS A 27 13.89 -8.08 19.44
C LYS A 27 13.25 -6.76 19.89
N VAL A 28 14.01 -5.86 20.50
CA VAL A 28 13.56 -4.55 20.97
C VAL A 28 13.16 -3.66 19.80
N GLN A 29 14.00 -3.56 18.77
CA GLN A 29 13.68 -2.81 17.57
C GLN A 29 12.47 -3.39 16.82
N ALA A 30 12.43 -4.72 16.68
CA ALA A 30 11.33 -5.41 16.03
C ALA A 30 10.00 -5.24 16.80
N LEU A 31 10.02 -5.29 18.15
CA LEU A 31 8.84 -5.02 18.95
C LEU A 31 8.31 -3.60 18.66
N ALA A 32 9.16 -2.59 18.66
CA ALA A 32 8.72 -1.23 18.39
C ALA A 32 8.20 -1.03 16.96
N MET A 33 8.88 -1.61 15.95
CA MET A 33 8.53 -1.38 14.55
C MET A 33 7.34 -2.20 14.05
N LEU A 34 7.21 -3.44 14.53
CA LEU A 34 6.26 -4.41 13.99
C LEU A 34 5.03 -4.62 14.89
N SER A 35 5.06 -4.11 16.13
CA SER A 35 3.97 -4.27 17.09
C SER A 35 3.16 -2.99 17.27
N SER A 36 3.57 -1.89 16.67
CA SER A 36 2.90 -0.59 16.82
C SER A 36 1.42 -0.66 16.41
N ASP A 37 1.10 -1.37 15.33
CA ASP A 37 -0.26 -1.55 14.87
C ASP A 37 -1.11 -2.32 15.87
N ALA A 38 -0.63 -3.48 16.33
CA ALA A 38 -1.35 -4.27 17.35
C ALA A 38 -1.51 -3.51 18.68
N LEU A 39 -0.47 -2.82 19.15
CA LEU A 39 -0.50 -2.11 20.43
C LEU A 39 -1.34 -0.82 20.37
N SER A 40 -1.37 -0.13 19.24
CA SER A 40 -2.18 1.08 19.07
C SER A 40 -3.67 0.80 19.04
N SER A 41 -4.08 -0.42 18.66
CA SER A 41 -5.48 -0.82 18.61
C SER A 41 -6.16 -0.83 20.00
N ILE A 42 -5.38 -0.81 21.06
CA ILE A 42 -5.85 -0.58 22.45
C ILE A 42 -6.56 0.78 22.58
N ALA A 43 -6.15 1.78 21.81
CA ALA A 43 -6.74 3.11 21.88
C ALA A 43 -8.23 3.14 21.47
N TYR A 44 -8.67 2.18 20.64
CA TYR A 44 -10.06 2.12 20.17
C TYR A 44 -10.74 0.77 20.41
N GLY A 45 -10.00 -0.32 20.57
CA GLY A 45 -10.57 -1.67 20.65
C GLY A 45 -11.54 -1.90 21.80
N PRO A 46 -11.19 -1.61 23.06
CA PRO A 46 -12.13 -1.70 24.18
C PRO A 46 -13.36 -0.79 24.03
N GLU A 47 -13.19 0.40 23.47
CA GLU A 47 -14.27 1.34 23.17
C GLU A 47 -15.29 0.77 22.19
N GLN A 48 -14.82 0.05 21.14
CA GLN A 48 -15.70 -0.57 20.15
C GLN A 48 -16.60 -1.65 20.75
N VAL A 49 -16.17 -2.37 21.78
CA VAL A 49 -17.03 -3.31 22.53
C VAL A 49 -18.14 -2.54 23.23
N VAL A 50 -17.77 -1.48 23.94
CA VAL A 50 -18.72 -0.68 24.74
C VAL A 50 -19.72 0.07 23.84
N LEU A 51 -19.28 0.62 22.71
CA LEU A 51 -20.17 1.31 21.74
C LEU A 51 -21.27 0.37 21.23
N VAL A 52 -20.94 -0.89 20.91
CA VAL A 52 -21.96 -1.87 20.46
C VAL A 52 -22.92 -2.25 21.58
N LEU A 53 -22.42 -2.41 22.81
CA LEU A 53 -23.26 -2.75 23.96
C LEU A 53 -24.17 -1.58 24.34
N MET A 54 -23.65 -0.36 24.35
CA MET A 54 -24.38 0.85 24.72
C MET A 54 -25.51 1.19 23.73
N ALA A 55 -25.41 0.75 22.48
CA ALA A 55 -26.49 0.92 21.50
C ALA A 55 -27.82 0.28 21.96
N VAL A 56 -27.80 -0.66 22.91
CA VAL A 56 -28.98 -1.27 23.51
C VAL A 56 -29.28 -0.66 24.88
N SER A 57 -28.29 -0.61 25.77
CA SER A 57 -28.43 -0.05 27.10
C SER A 57 -27.06 0.14 27.78
N SER A 58 -26.92 1.14 28.64
CA SER A 58 -25.73 1.29 29.51
C SER A 58 -25.50 0.05 30.38
N ALA A 59 -26.56 -0.57 30.87
CA ALA A 59 -26.47 -1.79 31.66
C ALA A 59 -25.96 -3.02 30.86
N ALA A 60 -25.96 -2.99 29.52
CA ALA A 60 -25.34 -4.05 28.75
C ALA A 60 -23.79 -4.01 28.79
N ILE A 61 -23.20 -2.89 29.23
CA ILE A 61 -21.72 -2.73 29.35
C ILE A 61 -21.13 -3.73 30.34
N TRP A 62 -21.92 -4.29 31.27
CA TRP A 62 -21.49 -5.39 32.13
C TRP A 62 -20.93 -6.60 31.37
N TRP A 63 -21.40 -6.82 30.14
CA TRP A 63 -20.93 -7.88 29.26
C TRP A 63 -19.58 -7.60 28.62
N SER A 64 -19.00 -6.40 28.81
CA SER A 64 -17.67 -6.07 28.30
C SER A 64 -16.57 -6.97 28.87
N ILE A 65 -16.71 -7.42 30.14
CA ILE A 65 -15.75 -8.33 30.78
C ILE A 65 -15.78 -9.73 30.16
N PRO A 66 -16.92 -10.45 30.06
CA PRO A 66 -16.98 -11.75 29.37
C PRO A 66 -16.52 -11.66 27.90
N ILE A 67 -16.91 -10.61 27.22
CA ILE A 67 -16.50 -10.38 25.81
C ILE A 67 -14.99 -10.16 25.75
N GLY A 68 -14.41 -9.39 26.68
CA GLY A 68 -12.97 -9.20 26.78
C GLY A 68 -12.22 -10.52 26.96
N VAL A 69 -12.74 -11.44 27.79
CA VAL A 69 -12.15 -12.79 27.93
C VAL A 69 -12.19 -13.55 26.58
N LEU A 70 -13.28 -13.49 25.82
CA LEU A 70 -13.35 -14.12 24.49
C LEU A 70 -12.32 -13.52 23.52
N VAL A 71 -12.10 -12.20 23.55
CA VAL A 71 -11.06 -11.53 22.76
C VAL A 71 -9.66 -12.02 23.15
N LEU A 72 -9.39 -12.22 24.45
CA LEU A 72 -8.12 -12.79 24.92
C LEU A 72 -7.91 -14.25 24.47
N VAL A 73 -8.96 -15.06 24.46
CA VAL A 73 -8.90 -16.44 23.94
C VAL A 73 -8.54 -16.43 22.46
N LEU A 74 -9.13 -15.54 21.68
CA LEU A 74 -8.78 -15.36 20.28
C LEU A 74 -7.32 -14.90 20.13
N LEU A 75 -6.86 -13.92 20.91
CA LEU A 75 -5.47 -13.46 20.92
C LEU A 75 -4.49 -14.60 21.19
N ALA A 76 -4.78 -15.43 22.20
CA ALA A 76 -3.96 -16.60 22.53
C ALA A 76 -3.92 -17.61 21.39
N SER A 77 -5.07 -17.92 20.78
CA SER A 77 -5.17 -18.82 19.63
C SER A 77 -4.35 -18.31 18.44
N LEU A 78 -4.50 -17.04 18.07
CA LEU A 78 -3.74 -16.41 16.98
C LEU A 78 -2.24 -16.40 17.29
N THR A 79 -1.85 -16.08 18.53
CA THR A 79 -0.44 -16.05 18.95
C THR A 79 0.21 -17.42 18.79
N ILE A 80 -0.45 -18.49 19.25
CA ILE A 80 0.06 -19.87 19.14
C ILE A 80 0.18 -20.24 17.66
N SER A 81 -0.84 -19.94 16.87
CA SER A 81 -0.86 -20.27 15.46
C SER A 81 0.23 -19.53 14.67
N TYR A 82 0.35 -18.21 14.84
CA TYR A 82 1.40 -17.45 14.13
C TYR A 82 2.82 -17.82 14.58
N ARG A 83 3.01 -18.31 15.80
CA ARG A 83 4.30 -18.93 16.20
C ARG A 83 4.60 -20.18 15.38
N GLN A 84 3.59 -20.95 15.01
CA GLN A 84 3.75 -22.11 14.12
C GLN A 84 4.06 -21.66 12.70
N VAL A 85 3.36 -20.64 12.18
CA VAL A 85 3.66 -20.04 10.86
C VAL A 85 5.12 -19.56 10.78
N ILE A 86 5.61 -18.83 11.81
CA ILE A 86 7.00 -18.35 11.90
C ILE A 86 8.02 -19.51 11.83
N LYS A 87 7.70 -20.67 12.40
CA LYS A 87 8.55 -21.85 12.35
C LYS A 87 8.52 -22.55 10.99
N ALA A 88 7.32 -22.71 10.41
CA ALA A 88 7.12 -23.37 9.12
C ALA A 88 7.64 -22.51 7.96
N TYR A 89 7.54 -21.19 8.07
CA TYR A 89 7.91 -20.23 7.02
C TYR A 89 8.98 -19.22 7.46
N PRO A 90 10.24 -19.65 7.69
CA PRO A 90 11.31 -18.76 8.13
C PRO A 90 11.70 -17.69 7.10
N GLN A 91 11.22 -17.83 5.87
CA GLN A 91 11.44 -16.88 4.77
C GLN A 91 10.43 -15.72 4.77
N GLY A 92 9.52 -15.67 5.76
CA GLY A 92 8.40 -14.72 5.79
C GLY A 92 7.23 -15.26 5.01
N GLY A 93 6.28 -15.85 5.71
CA GLY A 93 5.22 -16.63 5.05
C GLY A 93 3.90 -15.89 4.86
N GLY A 94 3.61 -14.84 5.56
CA GLY A 94 2.32 -14.14 5.50
C GLY A 94 1.10 -14.95 5.05
N ALA A 95 -0.07 -14.45 5.28
CA ALA A 95 -1.28 -15.17 4.89
C ALA A 95 -1.36 -15.46 3.38
N TYR A 96 -0.81 -14.56 2.54
CA TYR A 96 -0.75 -14.76 1.09
C TYR A 96 0.06 -16.00 0.69
N MET A 97 1.27 -16.16 1.23
CA MET A 97 2.16 -17.29 0.90
C MET A 97 1.60 -18.61 1.43
N VAL A 98 1.26 -18.64 2.71
CA VAL A 98 0.69 -19.83 3.37
C VAL A 98 -0.53 -20.35 2.62
N THR A 99 -1.43 -19.45 2.25
CA THR A 99 -2.66 -19.79 1.53
C THR A 99 -2.40 -20.24 0.09
N SER A 100 -1.48 -19.55 -0.62
CA SER A 100 -1.14 -19.89 -2.00
C SER A 100 -0.52 -21.28 -2.13
N GLU A 101 0.38 -21.64 -1.20
CA GLU A 101 1.12 -22.91 -1.24
C GLU A 101 0.28 -24.09 -0.75
N ASN A 102 -0.54 -23.89 0.27
CA ASN A 102 -1.25 -25.00 0.91
C ASN A 102 -2.68 -25.22 0.37
N LEU A 103 -3.39 -24.18 -0.01
CA LEU A 103 -4.74 -24.29 -0.56
C LEU A 103 -4.73 -24.22 -2.09
N SER A 104 -4.60 -23.04 -2.63
CA SER A 104 -4.39 -22.80 -4.07
C SER A 104 -3.98 -21.35 -4.35
N PRO A 105 -3.40 -21.04 -5.52
CA PRO A 105 -3.10 -19.68 -5.92
C PRO A 105 -4.32 -18.75 -5.89
N LYS A 106 -5.53 -19.24 -6.21
CA LYS A 106 -6.76 -18.43 -6.19
C LYS A 106 -7.11 -17.98 -4.76
N PHE A 107 -7.06 -18.89 -3.78
CA PHE A 107 -7.27 -18.54 -2.38
C PHE A 107 -6.17 -17.62 -1.86
N GLY A 108 -4.93 -17.84 -2.30
CA GLY A 108 -3.83 -16.91 -2.02
C GLY A 108 -4.09 -15.50 -2.52
N LEU A 109 -4.67 -15.36 -3.72
CA LEU A 109 -5.04 -14.04 -4.26
C LEU A 109 -6.18 -13.37 -3.48
N ILE A 110 -7.16 -14.14 -2.97
CA ILE A 110 -8.18 -13.60 -2.06
C ILE A 110 -7.52 -13.09 -0.78
N ALA A 111 -6.65 -13.87 -0.17
CA ALA A 111 -5.92 -13.45 1.02
C ALA A 111 -5.03 -12.23 0.75
N GLY A 112 -4.29 -12.23 -0.36
CA GLY A 112 -3.43 -11.10 -0.76
C GLY A 112 -4.22 -9.83 -1.08
N GLY A 113 -5.31 -9.95 -1.82
CA GLY A 113 -6.21 -8.83 -2.13
C GLY A 113 -6.85 -8.25 -0.87
N SER A 114 -7.30 -9.12 0.05
CA SER A 114 -7.85 -8.69 1.35
C SER A 114 -6.80 -7.96 2.18
N LEU A 115 -5.55 -8.44 2.24
CA LEU A 115 -4.45 -7.77 2.94
C LEU A 115 -4.08 -6.42 2.30
N LEU A 116 -4.14 -6.29 0.97
CA LEU A 116 -3.91 -4.98 0.33
C LEU A 116 -4.96 -3.95 0.75
N VAL A 117 -6.22 -4.36 0.80
CA VAL A 117 -7.33 -3.51 1.29
C VAL A 117 -7.16 -3.23 2.79
N ASP A 118 -6.80 -4.24 3.55
CA ASP A 118 -6.55 -4.15 4.99
C ASP A 118 -5.46 -3.13 5.33
N TYR A 119 -4.31 -3.14 4.64
CA TYR A 119 -3.25 -2.16 4.88
C TYR A 119 -3.67 -0.72 4.55
N MET A 120 -4.54 -0.52 3.54
CA MET A 120 -5.12 0.80 3.29
C MET A 120 -6.05 1.24 4.43
N LEU A 121 -6.85 0.31 4.94
CA LEU A 121 -7.75 0.55 6.08
C LEU A 121 -6.97 0.74 7.39
N THR A 122 -5.89 -0.02 7.61
CA THR A 122 -4.97 0.17 8.75
C THR A 122 -4.47 1.61 8.80
N VAL A 123 -3.98 2.13 7.67
CA VAL A 123 -3.53 3.54 7.61
C VAL A 123 -4.68 4.48 7.91
N ALA A 124 -5.84 4.31 7.25
CA ALA A 124 -6.99 5.20 7.40
C ALA A 124 -7.53 5.19 8.84
N VAL A 125 -7.73 4.01 9.45
CA VAL A 125 -8.22 3.85 10.83
C VAL A 125 -7.22 4.43 11.84
N SER A 126 -5.92 4.10 11.69
CA SER A 126 -4.90 4.54 12.64
C SER A 126 -4.73 6.06 12.63
N VAL A 127 -4.71 6.70 11.45
CA VAL A 127 -4.60 8.18 11.41
C VAL A 127 -5.90 8.86 11.85
N ALA A 128 -7.08 8.27 11.60
CA ALA A 128 -8.35 8.80 12.09
C ALA A 128 -8.41 8.71 13.62
N ALA A 129 -8.09 7.55 14.21
CA ALA A 129 -8.00 7.39 15.66
C ALA A 129 -6.92 8.29 16.27
N GLY A 130 -5.80 8.52 15.56
CA GLY A 130 -4.77 9.48 15.97
C GLY A 130 -5.29 10.92 16.00
N ALA A 131 -6.09 11.30 15.00
CA ALA A 131 -6.76 12.59 14.98
C ALA A 131 -7.80 12.69 16.11
N ASP A 132 -8.56 11.62 16.39
CA ASP A 132 -9.50 11.55 17.52
C ASP A 132 -8.77 11.73 18.87
N ALA A 133 -7.59 11.14 19.06
CA ALA A 133 -6.76 11.33 20.25
C ALA A 133 -6.28 12.79 20.39
N ILE A 134 -5.85 13.43 19.31
CA ILE A 134 -5.44 14.84 19.29
C ILE A 134 -6.63 15.76 19.63
N THR A 135 -7.77 15.52 18.98
CA THR A 135 -8.96 16.35 19.19
C THR A 135 -9.60 16.14 20.55
N SER A 136 -9.45 14.95 21.16
CA SER A 136 -9.83 14.70 22.56
C SER A 136 -8.99 15.50 23.56
N ALA A 137 -7.72 15.75 23.22
CA ALA A 137 -6.85 16.60 24.06
C ALA A 137 -7.08 18.11 23.81
N ILE A 138 -7.42 18.47 22.56
CA ILE A 138 -7.60 19.88 22.13
C ILE A 138 -8.93 19.98 21.38
N PRO A 139 -10.07 20.17 22.11
CA PRO A 139 -11.41 20.17 21.53
C PRO A 139 -11.64 21.19 20.40
N LEU A 140 -10.87 22.29 20.40
CA LEU A 140 -10.89 23.32 19.34
C LEU A 140 -10.59 22.73 17.95
N LEU A 141 -9.80 21.65 17.88
CA LEU A 141 -9.41 21.00 16.63
C LEU A 141 -10.43 19.97 16.10
N HIS A 142 -11.49 19.67 16.86
CA HIS A 142 -12.48 18.67 16.46
C HIS A 142 -13.08 18.87 15.06
N PRO A 143 -13.42 20.10 14.59
CA PRO A 143 -13.93 20.32 13.23
C PRO A 143 -12.93 19.95 12.12
N TYR A 144 -11.64 19.83 12.44
CA TYR A 144 -10.54 19.59 11.51
C TYR A 144 -10.03 18.14 11.53
N ASN A 145 -10.76 17.21 12.14
CA ASN A 145 -10.33 15.81 12.29
C ASN A 145 -9.94 15.17 10.96
N LEU A 146 -10.74 15.32 9.90
CA LEU A 146 -10.44 14.78 8.56
C LEU A 146 -9.15 15.40 7.98
N GLN A 147 -8.96 16.71 8.11
CA GLN A 147 -7.78 17.40 7.59
C GLN A 147 -6.52 16.94 8.34
N ILE A 148 -6.59 16.78 9.66
CA ILE A 148 -5.49 16.26 10.48
C ILE A 148 -5.13 14.85 10.01
N SER A 149 -6.12 13.97 9.81
CA SER A 149 -5.92 12.61 9.31
C SER A 149 -5.20 12.59 7.95
N ILE A 150 -5.62 13.42 7.00
CA ILE A 150 -5.00 13.53 5.67
C ILE A 150 -3.57 14.04 5.78
N ILE A 151 -3.32 15.07 6.61
CA ILE A 151 -1.96 15.60 6.83
C ILE A 151 -1.06 14.51 7.39
N LEU A 152 -1.54 13.70 8.34
CA LEU A 152 -0.77 12.58 8.88
C LEU A 152 -0.41 11.56 7.80
N VAL A 153 -1.34 11.19 6.90
CA VAL A 153 -1.04 10.29 5.76
C VAL A 153 0.04 10.90 4.86
N LEU A 154 -0.07 12.19 4.52
CA LEU A 154 0.91 12.86 3.65
C LEU A 154 2.30 12.94 4.28
N VAL A 155 2.38 13.24 5.58
CA VAL A 155 3.64 13.23 6.33
C VAL A 155 4.27 11.84 6.33
N LEU A 156 3.49 10.80 6.65
CA LEU A 156 3.97 9.43 6.64
C LEU A 156 4.40 8.96 5.25
N MET A 157 3.67 9.32 4.21
CA MET A 157 4.05 9.06 2.82
C MET A 157 5.42 9.65 2.49
N VAL A 158 5.65 10.92 2.81
CA VAL A 158 6.94 11.60 2.56
C VAL A 158 8.07 10.95 3.36
N LEU A 159 7.85 10.63 4.63
CA LEU A 159 8.84 9.94 5.48
C LEU A 159 9.22 8.57 4.90
N ASN A 160 8.24 7.79 4.43
CA ASN A 160 8.50 6.48 3.83
C ASN A 160 9.19 6.57 2.46
N LEU A 161 8.89 7.59 1.66
CA LEU A 161 9.60 7.85 0.40
C LEU A 161 11.08 8.24 0.63
N ARG A 162 11.41 8.82 1.79
CA ARG A 162 12.81 9.09 2.20
C ARG A 162 13.61 7.84 2.55
N GLY A 163 12.93 6.72 2.78
CA GLY A 163 13.54 5.42 3.08
C GLY A 163 13.51 5.04 4.55
N MET A 164 13.37 3.74 4.80
CA MET A 164 13.12 3.16 6.13
C MET A 164 14.30 3.25 7.14
N ARG A 165 15.51 3.59 6.71
CA ARG A 165 16.72 3.56 7.56
C ARG A 165 16.73 4.56 8.71
N GLU A 166 16.21 5.76 8.48
CA GLU A 166 16.19 6.82 9.50
C GLU A 166 15.02 6.65 10.47
N SER A 167 14.00 5.90 10.04
CA SER A 167 12.73 5.74 10.73
C SER A 167 12.81 4.80 11.95
N ALA A 168 13.60 3.71 11.89
CA ALA A 168 13.55 2.63 12.87
C ALA A 168 13.86 3.07 14.31
N LYS A 169 14.88 3.91 14.52
CA LYS A 169 15.24 4.39 15.86
C LYS A 169 14.27 5.44 16.38
N SER A 170 13.78 6.31 15.49
CA SER A 170 12.83 7.36 15.83
C SER A 170 11.46 6.79 16.23
N LEU A 171 11.05 5.67 15.61
CA LEU A 171 9.78 4.99 15.91
C LEU A 171 9.78 4.25 17.27
N MET A 172 10.93 3.93 17.83
CA MET A 172 11.01 3.26 19.13
C MET A 172 10.49 4.12 20.26
N VAL A 173 10.80 5.40 20.27
CA VAL A 173 10.45 6.33 21.36
C VAL A 173 8.93 6.42 21.56
N PRO A 174 8.11 6.72 20.51
CA PRO A 174 6.66 6.75 20.64
C PRO A 174 6.06 5.45 21.17
N VAL A 175 6.52 4.30 20.67
CA VAL A 175 5.96 3.00 21.04
C VAL A 175 6.24 2.67 22.51
N TYR A 176 7.48 2.82 22.95
CA TYR A 176 7.82 2.55 24.35
C TYR A 176 7.25 3.59 25.30
N LEU A 177 7.12 4.84 24.87
CA LEU A 177 6.44 5.87 25.67
C LEU A 177 4.96 5.51 25.88
N PHE A 178 4.28 5.06 24.83
CA PHE A 178 2.88 4.63 24.93
C PHE A 178 2.72 3.39 25.83
N ILE A 179 3.58 2.37 25.66
CA ILE A 179 3.55 1.18 26.53
C ILE A 179 3.77 1.60 27.99
N ALA A 180 4.80 2.40 28.26
CA ALA A 180 5.13 2.84 29.62
C ALA A 180 4.02 3.71 30.23
N SER A 181 3.50 4.68 29.49
CA SER A 181 2.42 5.57 29.97
C SER A 181 1.11 4.82 30.19
N THR A 182 0.78 3.83 29.34
CA THR A 182 -0.42 3.01 29.52
C THR A 182 -0.27 2.07 30.71
N LEU A 183 0.87 1.38 30.85
CA LEU A 183 1.12 0.52 32.01
C LEU A 183 1.17 1.33 33.31
N PHE A 184 1.71 2.54 33.30
CA PHE A 184 1.66 3.46 34.42
C PHE A 184 0.21 3.85 34.74
N LEU A 185 -0.60 4.22 33.75
CA LEU A 185 -2.02 4.55 33.96
C LEU A 185 -2.78 3.39 34.58
N LEU A 186 -2.60 2.16 34.07
CA LEU A 186 -3.21 0.96 34.63
C LEU A 186 -2.74 0.70 36.04
N GLY A 187 -1.43 0.72 36.29
CA GLY A 187 -0.86 0.50 37.63
C GLY A 187 -1.34 1.51 38.67
N TYR A 188 -1.39 2.81 38.26
CA TYR A 188 -1.89 3.88 39.12
C TYR A 188 -3.40 3.75 39.38
N GLY A 189 -4.21 3.42 38.37
CA GLY A 189 -5.64 3.15 38.53
C GLY A 189 -5.91 1.96 39.46
N PHE A 190 -5.19 0.86 39.31
CA PHE A 190 -5.29 -0.27 40.26
C PHE A 190 -4.85 0.09 41.67
N LEU A 191 -3.80 0.90 41.82
CA LEU A 191 -3.37 1.39 43.14
C LEU A 191 -4.46 2.23 43.80
N GLN A 192 -5.13 3.13 43.07
CA GLN A 192 -6.24 3.93 43.59
C GLN A 192 -7.43 3.07 44.02
N ILE A 193 -7.73 1.98 43.30
CA ILE A 193 -8.76 1.02 43.70
C ILE A 193 -8.36 0.35 45.04
N LEU A 194 -7.11 -0.13 45.14
CA LEU A 194 -6.62 -0.82 46.36
C LEU A 194 -6.55 0.09 47.58
N THR A 195 -6.26 1.38 47.35
CA THR A 195 -6.20 2.38 48.44
C THR A 195 -7.54 3.03 48.75
N GLY A 196 -8.62 2.65 48.03
CA GLY A 196 -9.95 3.20 48.25
C GLY A 196 -10.17 4.62 47.70
N HIS A 197 -9.21 5.17 46.95
CA HIS A 197 -9.33 6.49 46.35
C HIS A 197 -10.20 6.51 45.08
N MET A 198 -10.38 5.35 44.42
CA MET A 198 -11.27 5.19 43.29
C MET A 198 -12.40 4.23 43.67
N PRO A 199 -13.57 4.76 44.07
CA PRO A 199 -14.70 3.94 44.46
C PRO A 199 -15.27 3.19 43.26
N TYR A 200 -15.94 2.06 43.54
CA TYR A 200 -16.65 1.31 42.52
C TYR A 200 -17.89 2.09 42.06
N ALA A 201 -17.87 2.55 40.82
CA ALA A 201 -18.91 3.43 40.25
C ALA A 201 -19.78 2.76 39.17
N ALA A 202 -19.49 1.51 38.76
CA ALA A 202 -20.22 0.83 37.70
C ALA A 202 -21.73 0.76 37.94
N THR A 203 -22.17 0.38 39.12
CA THR A 203 -23.62 0.30 39.47
C THR A 203 -24.32 1.66 39.41
N ALA A 204 -23.64 2.72 39.80
CA ALA A 204 -24.19 4.08 39.78
C ALA A 204 -24.34 4.63 38.32
N HIS A 205 -23.37 4.36 37.47
CA HIS A 205 -23.34 4.90 36.12
C HIS A 205 -23.99 3.97 35.09
N LEU A 206 -23.80 2.64 35.20
CA LEU A 206 -24.32 1.67 34.23
C LEU A 206 -25.67 1.07 34.63
N GLY A 207 -26.10 1.24 35.88
CA GLY A 207 -27.29 0.57 36.44
C GLY A 207 -27.04 -0.90 36.82
N GLN A 208 -28.12 -1.63 37.10
CA GLN A 208 -28.03 -3.06 37.44
C GLN A 208 -27.72 -3.93 36.23
N PRO A 209 -26.94 -5.02 36.38
CA PRO A 209 -26.63 -5.92 35.26
C PRO A 209 -27.87 -6.48 34.60
N ILE A 210 -27.92 -6.42 33.27
CA ILE A 210 -28.98 -7.06 32.47
C ILE A 210 -28.60 -8.51 32.25
N THR A 211 -29.45 -9.45 32.66
CA THR A 211 -29.23 -10.89 32.44
C THR A 211 -29.72 -11.40 31.10
N GLY A 212 -30.60 -10.67 30.40
CA GLY A 212 -31.25 -11.07 29.17
C GLY A 212 -30.67 -10.44 27.87
N VAL A 213 -29.34 -10.28 27.80
CA VAL A 213 -28.70 -9.76 26.59
C VAL A 213 -28.74 -10.82 25.48
N SER A 214 -29.15 -10.44 24.27
CA SER A 214 -29.22 -11.38 23.16
C SER A 214 -27.83 -11.87 22.77
N VAL A 215 -27.70 -13.15 22.43
CA VAL A 215 -26.44 -13.75 21.95
C VAL A 215 -25.91 -12.99 20.74
N ILE A 216 -26.81 -12.47 19.89
CA ILE A 216 -26.44 -11.66 18.72
C ILE A 216 -25.68 -10.40 19.12
N LEU A 217 -26.12 -9.71 20.18
CA LEU A 217 -25.44 -8.50 20.67
C LEU A 217 -24.04 -8.83 21.19
N ILE A 218 -23.92 -9.92 21.95
CA ILE A 218 -22.62 -10.40 22.47
C ILE A 218 -21.67 -10.71 21.29
N LEU A 219 -22.15 -11.45 20.27
CA LEU A 219 -21.37 -11.78 19.09
C LEU A 219 -20.96 -10.54 18.29
N ARG A 220 -21.84 -9.55 18.13
CA ARG A 220 -21.53 -8.28 17.48
C ARG A 220 -20.49 -7.48 18.25
N ALA A 221 -20.61 -7.39 19.57
CA ALA A 221 -19.65 -6.69 20.41
C ALA A 221 -18.29 -7.41 20.41
N PHE A 222 -18.27 -8.74 20.47
CA PHE A 222 -17.05 -9.55 20.33
C PHE A 222 -16.36 -9.29 18.99
N THR A 223 -17.11 -9.30 17.89
CA THR A 223 -16.58 -9.03 16.56
C THR A 223 -15.99 -7.62 16.44
N SER A 224 -16.64 -6.61 17.04
CA SER A 224 -16.10 -5.24 17.07
C SER A 224 -14.83 -5.13 17.92
N GLY A 225 -14.79 -5.80 19.09
CA GLY A 225 -13.61 -5.86 19.93
C GLY A 225 -12.45 -6.63 19.32
N SER A 226 -12.75 -7.62 18.46
CA SER A 226 -11.72 -8.40 17.74
C SER A 226 -10.89 -7.56 16.78
N ALA A 227 -11.38 -6.37 16.36
CA ALA A 227 -10.61 -5.41 15.58
C ALA A 227 -9.33 -4.93 16.31
N SER A 228 -9.24 -5.09 17.64
CA SER A 228 -8.01 -4.81 18.39
C SER A 228 -6.91 -5.86 18.24
N LEU A 229 -7.14 -6.95 17.52
CA LEU A 229 -6.17 -8.04 17.32
C LEU A 229 -5.50 -8.00 15.95
N THR A 230 -5.64 -6.91 15.22
CA THR A 230 -4.97 -6.67 13.93
C THR A 230 -3.46 -6.46 14.13
N GLY A 231 -2.67 -6.63 13.08
CA GLY A 231 -1.22 -6.42 13.13
C GLY A 231 -0.42 -7.58 13.74
N VAL A 232 -1.08 -8.63 14.26
CA VAL A 232 -0.39 -9.82 14.81
C VAL A 232 0.43 -10.55 13.75
N GLU A 233 -0.01 -10.53 12.49
CA GLU A 233 0.68 -11.15 11.35
C GLU A 233 1.95 -10.40 10.92
N ALA A 234 2.10 -9.12 11.26
CA ALA A 234 3.22 -8.30 10.83
C ALA A 234 4.59 -8.92 11.20
N ILE A 235 4.67 -9.52 12.39
CA ILE A 235 5.88 -10.20 12.84
C ILE A 235 6.18 -11.46 12.00
N SER A 236 5.16 -12.21 11.58
CA SER A 236 5.33 -13.40 10.75
C SER A 236 5.82 -13.07 9.34
N ASN A 237 5.40 -11.93 8.80
CA ASN A 237 5.86 -11.42 7.51
C ASN A 237 7.31 -10.93 7.57
N ALA A 238 7.74 -10.42 8.72
CA ALA A 238 9.03 -9.78 8.93
C ALA A 238 10.14 -10.72 9.42
N VAL A 239 9.91 -12.04 9.52
CA VAL A 239 10.92 -13.02 9.98
C VAL A 239 12.29 -12.87 9.32
N PRO A 240 12.41 -12.63 7.98
CA PRO A 240 13.70 -12.46 7.32
C PRO A 240 14.56 -11.31 7.86
N PHE A 241 13.94 -10.29 8.42
CA PHE A 241 14.61 -9.08 8.92
C PHE A 241 15.12 -9.20 10.37
N PHE A 242 14.86 -10.31 11.06
CA PHE A 242 15.36 -10.53 12.42
C PHE A 242 16.83 -10.96 12.43
N LYS A 243 17.57 -10.56 13.49
CA LYS A 243 18.89 -11.13 13.80
C LYS A 243 18.78 -12.62 14.07
N LYS A 244 19.85 -13.37 13.75
CA LYS A 244 19.92 -14.82 14.02
C LYS A 244 19.84 -15.11 15.53
N PRO A 245 19.10 -16.15 15.94
CA PRO A 245 18.27 -17.08 15.17
C PRO A 245 16.90 -16.47 14.85
N LYS A 246 16.62 -16.22 13.55
CA LYS A 246 15.51 -15.41 13.05
C LYS A 246 14.14 -15.85 13.59
N SER A 247 13.75 -17.10 13.34
CA SER A 247 12.43 -17.63 13.74
C SER A 247 12.24 -17.63 15.26
N LYS A 248 13.29 -17.95 16.04
CA LYS A 248 13.22 -17.93 17.51
C LYS A 248 13.01 -16.51 18.03
N ASN A 249 13.72 -15.53 17.46
CA ASN A 249 13.61 -14.13 17.85
C ASN A 249 12.23 -13.56 17.46
N ALA A 250 11.73 -13.85 16.27
CA ALA A 250 10.40 -13.46 15.81
C ALA A 250 9.29 -14.06 16.69
N ALA A 251 9.34 -15.38 16.96
CA ALA A 251 8.37 -16.05 17.82
C ALA A 251 8.37 -15.52 19.27
N SER A 252 9.54 -15.13 19.79
CA SER A 252 9.65 -14.50 21.12
C SER A 252 9.07 -13.10 21.12
N THR A 253 9.35 -12.30 20.07
CA THR A 253 8.81 -10.94 19.93
C THR A 253 7.29 -10.97 19.81
N LEU A 254 6.73 -11.90 19.03
CA LEU A 254 5.29 -12.10 18.91
C LEU A 254 4.65 -12.41 20.28
N PHE A 255 5.26 -13.31 21.06
CA PHE A 255 4.75 -13.66 22.40
C PHE A 255 4.76 -12.46 23.34
N ILE A 256 5.87 -11.69 23.38
CA ILE A 256 6.00 -10.47 24.20
C ILE A 256 4.94 -9.44 23.78
N MET A 257 4.79 -9.18 22.49
CA MET A 257 3.77 -8.27 21.96
C MET A 257 2.37 -8.67 22.39
N SER A 258 2.00 -9.95 22.19
CA SER A 258 0.66 -10.45 22.55
C SER A 258 0.42 -10.40 24.05
N SER A 259 1.44 -10.62 24.88
CA SER A 259 1.33 -10.50 26.34
C SER A 259 1.09 -9.05 26.77
N ILE A 260 1.83 -8.09 26.21
CA ILE A 260 1.64 -6.67 26.49
C ILE A 260 0.24 -6.24 26.04
N LEU A 261 -0.17 -6.61 24.83
CA LEU A 261 -1.49 -6.33 24.26
C LEU A 261 -2.60 -6.86 25.17
N GLY A 262 -2.48 -8.13 25.62
CA GLY A 262 -3.46 -8.76 26.49
C GLY A 262 -3.58 -8.07 27.86
N ILE A 263 -2.45 -7.70 28.47
CA ILE A 263 -2.42 -6.97 29.76
C ILE A 263 -3.10 -5.61 29.60
N MET A 264 -2.73 -4.85 28.57
CA MET A 264 -3.28 -3.52 28.34
C MET A 264 -4.78 -3.58 28.02
N PHE A 265 -5.19 -4.50 27.15
CA PHE A 265 -6.61 -4.70 26.79
C PHE A 265 -7.45 -5.05 28.02
N THR A 266 -6.99 -6.01 28.83
CA THR A 266 -7.68 -6.43 30.05
C THR A 266 -7.77 -5.30 31.06
N GLY A 267 -6.64 -4.61 31.29
CA GLY A 267 -6.58 -3.52 32.27
C GLY A 267 -7.51 -2.36 31.90
N ILE A 268 -7.51 -1.93 30.66
CA ILE A 268 -8.39 -0.83 30.18
C ILE A 268 -9.85 -1.28 30.23
N THR A 269 -10.18 -2.50 29.77
CA THR A 269 -11.55 -3.01 29.80
C THR A 269 -12.06 -3.09 31.26
N PHE A 270 -11.23 -3.57 32.19
CA PHE A 270 -11.59 -3.66 33.61
C PHE A 270 -11.77 -2.28 34.22
N LEU A 271 -10.84 -1.34 34.01
CA LEU A 271 -10.94 0.00 34.60
C LEU A 271 -12.13 0.78 34.05
N ASN A 272 -12.41 0.68 32.75
CA ASN A 272 -13.61 1.28 32.14
C ASN A 272 -14.90 0.73 32.76
N TRP A 273 -14.94 -0.59 32.98
CA TRP A 273 -16.08 -1.21 33.66
C TRP A 273 -16.18 -0.76 35.13
N TRP A 274 -15.07 -0.71 35.85
CA TRP A 274 -15.04 -0.32 37.28
C TRP A 274 -15.52 1.11 37.49
N THR A 275 -15.07 2.03 36.64
CA THR A 275 -15.46 3.45 36.70
C THR A 275 -16.83 3.72 36.07
N GLY A 276 -17.37 2.79 35.28
CA GLY A 276 -18.65 2.97 34.60
C GLY A 276 -18.61 4.03 33.48
N ILE A 277 -17.43 4.26 32.89
CA ILE A 277 -17.27 5.22 31.79
C ILE A 277 -18.10 4.80 30.58
N THR A 278 -18.83 5.76 30.03
CA THR A 278 -19.66 5.61 28.83
C THR A 278 -19.11 6.46 27.68
N PRO A 279 -19.24 6.01 26.42
CA PRO A 279 -18.80 6.79 25.27
C PRO A 279 -19.52 8.14 25.17
N HIS A 280 -18.75 9.20 24.93
CA HIS A 280 -19.25 10.55 24.66
C HIS A 280 -18.74 11.04 23.29
N SER A 281 -19.58 11.73 22.55
CA SER A 281 -19.16 12.29 21.26
C SER A 281 -18.01 13.29 21.42
N GLY A 282 -16.95 13.10 20.62
CA GLY A 282 -15.81 14.02 20.56
C GLY A 282 -14.70 13.75 21.59
N VAL A 283 -14.85 12.76 22.49
CA VAL A 283 -13.80 12.37 23.43
C VAL A 283 -13.69 10.85 23.50
N THR A 284 -12.53 10.30 23.21
CA THR A 284 -12.29 8.85 23.26
C THR A 284 -12.45 8.31 24.69
N MET A 285 -12.94 7.08 24.85
CA MET A 285 -13.05 6.45 26.17
C MET A 285 -11.70 6.34 26.89
N LEU A 286 -10.62 6.11 26.14
CA LEU A 286 -9.28 6.06 26.69
C LEU A 286 -8.86 7.43 27.28
N ALA A 287 -9.24 8.54 26.63
CA ALA A 287 -9.02 9.89 27.16
C ALA A 287 -9.83 10.16 28.43
N GLN A 288 -11.12 9.73 28.44
CA GLN A 288 -11.97 9.85 29.63
C GLN A 288 -11.38 9.05 30.80
N LEU A 289 -10.96 7.80 30.57
CA LEU A 289 -10.32 6.95 31.60
C LEU A 289 -9.04 7.60 32.14
N ALA A 290 -8.20 8.14 31.24
CA ALA A 290 -6.98 8.80 31.67
C ALA A 290 -7.27 10.05 32.52
N ARG A 291 -8.31 10.82 32.20
CA ARG A 291 -8.72 11.99 32.97
C ARG A 291 -9.27 11.61 34.32
N GLU A 292 -10.09 10.58 34.38
CA GLU A 292 -10.63 10.05 35.63
C GLU A 292 -9.54 9.58 36.59
N ILE A 293 -8.55 8.83 36.09
CA ILE A 293 -7.46 8.29 36.92
C ILE A 293 -6.46 9.37 37.32
N LEU A 294 -6.08 10.27 36.42
CA LEU A 294 -5.03 11.26 36.67
C LEU A 294 -5.54 12.52 37.41
N GLY A 295 -6.84 12.78 37.31
CA GLY A 295 -7.51 13.92 37.91
C GLY A 295 -7.17 15.26 37.23
N ASP A 296 -7.79 16.34 37.75
CA ASP A 296 -7.68 17.71 37.19
C ASP A 296 -6.59 18.56 37.85
N SER A 297 -5.74 17.96 38.72
CA SER A 297 -4.60 18.67 39.28
C SER A 297 -3.62 19.14 38.18
N TRP A 298 -2.81 20.16 38.47
CA TRP A 298 -1.77 20.62 37.54
C TRP A 298 -0.86 19.46 37.06
N PHE A 299 -0.44 18.63 38.00
CA PHE A 299 0.41 17.46 37.68
C PHE A 299 -0.35 16.39 36.89
N GLY A 300 -1.62 16.10 37.29
CA GLY A 300 -2.50 15.17 36.56
C GLY A 300 -2.75 15.62 35.10
N SER A 301 -2.94 16.92 34.91
CA SER A 301 -3.11 17.50 33.56
C SER A 301 -1.85 17.35 32.68
N ILE A 302 -0.64 17.53 33.24
CA ILE A 302 0.60 17.27 32.49
C ILE A 302 0.70 15.81 32.07
N LEU A 303 0.45 14.88 33.00
CA LEU A 303 0.48 13.44 32.70
C LEU A 303 -0.57 13.06 31.65
N PHE A 304 -1.77 13.65 31.72
CA PHE A 304 -2.83 13.46 30.72
C PHE A 304 -2.36 13.89 29.32
N TYR A 305 -1.76 15.07 29.16
CA TYR A 305 -1.27 15.51 27.85
C TYR A 305 -0.11 14.67 27.34
N ILE A 306 0.79 14.22 28.21
CA ILE A 306 1.87 13.28 27.84
C ILE A 306 1.25 11.97 27.35
N PHE A 307 0.25 11.45 28.03
CA PHE A 307 -0.45 10.22 27.65
C PHE A 307 -1.17 10.37 26.30
N GLN A 308 -1.94 11.46 26.10
CA GLN A 308 -2.64 11.72 24.84
C GLN A 308 -1.67 11.93 23.68
N PHE A 309 -0.56 12.63 23.91
CA PHE A 309 0.50 12.77 22.91
C PHE A 309 1.12 11.41 22.56
N SER A 310 1.40 10.56 23.54
CA SER A 310 1.92 9.21 23.30
C SER A 310 0.93 8.34 22.52
N THR A 311 -0.38 8.49 22.80
CA THR A 311 -1.46 7.78 22.09
C THR A 311 -1.56 8.23 20.61
N ALA A 312 -1.54 9.53 20.36
CA ALA A 312 -1.54 10.06 19.00
C ALA A 312 -0.29 9.60 18.21
N MET A 313 0.87 9.62 18.87
CA MET A 313 2.13 9.20 18.27
C MET A 313 2.16 7.72 17.94
N ILE A 314 1.69 6.83 18.82
CA ILE A 314 1.67 5.39 18.50
C ILE A 314 0.71 5.08 17.38
N LEU A 315 -0.42 5.76 17.30
CA LEU A 315 -1.38 5.61 16.20
C LEU A 315 -0.78 6.07 14.85
N ALA A 316 -0.03 7.17 14.84
CA ALA A 316 0.73 7.59 13.66
C ALA A 316 1.79 6.53 13.27
N VAL A 317 2.51 5.97 14.26
CA VAL A 317 3.50 4.90 14.02
C VAL A 317 2.82 3.61 13.54
N ALA A 318 1.62 3.29 14.02
CA ALA A 318 0.84 2.15 13.57
C ALA A 318 0.49 2.26 12.08
N ALA A 319 0.06 3.43 11.63
CA ALA A 319 -0.19 3.68 10.20
C ALA A 319 1.07 3.41 9.35
N ASN A 320 2.28 3.62 9.89
CA ASN A 320 3.54 3.32 9.20
C ASN A 320 3.74 1.83 8.90
N THR A 321 3.10 0.93 9.67
CA THR A 321 3.12 -0.51 9.37
C THR A 321 2.51 -0.80 8.01
N GLY A 322 1.41 -0.16 7.64
CA GLY A 322 0.82 -0.25 6.30
C GLY A 322 1.78 0.22 5.21
N PHE A 323 2.52 1.32 5.44
CA PHE A 323 3.52 1.84 4.50
C PHE A 323 4.72 0.91 4.29
N SER A 324 4.98 -0.01 5.21
CA SER A 324 6.00 -1.05 5.06
C SER A 324 5.44 -2.34 4.45
N ALA A 325 4.27 -2.77 4.89
CA ALA A 325 3.68 -4.07 4.54
C ALA A 325 3.04 -4.07 3.15
N PHE A 326 2.27 -3.05 2.78
CA PHE A 326 1.62 -2.96 1.47
C PHE A 326 2.61 -3.01 0.29
N PRO A 327 3.71 -2.21 0.27
CA PRO A 327 4.67 -2.27 -0.80
C PRO A 327 5.38 -3.63 -0.90
N MET A 328 5.64 -4.29 0.23
CA MET A 328 6.28 -5.61 0.25
C MET A 328 5.34 -6.70 -0.28
N LEU A 329 4.07 -6.67 0.10
CA LEU A 329 3.06 -7.60 -0.44
C LEU A 329 2.86 -7.36 -1.94
N SER A 330 2.75 -6.10 -2.37
CA SER A 330 2.63 -5.71 -3.78
C SER A 330 3.83 -6.20 -4.60
N PHE A 331 5.05 -6.08 -4.06
CA PHE A 331 6.27 -6.61 -4.67
C PHE A 331 6.20 -8.14 -4.83
N ASN A 332 5.80 -8.87 -3.78
CA ASN A 332 5.70 -10.33 -3.83
C ASN A 332 4.67 -10.80 -4.86
N MET A 333 3.52 -10.13 -4.92
CA MET A 333 2.48 -10.42 -5.92
C MET A 333 2.93 -10.06 -7.34
N ALA A 334 3.68 -8.97 -7.52
CA ALA A 334 4.26 -8.59 -8.82
C ALA A 334 5.35 -9.58 -9.26
N LYS A 335 6.18 -10.08 -8.33
CA LYS A 335 7.16 -11.16 -8.59
C LYS A 335 6.48 -12.43 -9.11
N ASN A 336 5.29 -12.74 -8.60
CA ASN A 336 4.46 -13.84 -9.04
C ASN A 336 3.59 -13.50 -10.27
N LYS A 337 3.80 -12.32 -10.90
CA LYS A 337 3.10 -11.80 -12.10
C LYS A 337 1.60 -11.52 -11.89
N TYR A 338 1.14 -11.34 -10.65
CA TYR A 338 -0.26 -10.98 -10.35
C TYR A 338 -0.49 -9.48 -10.24
N MET A 339 0.56 -8.69 -10.06
CA MET A 339 0.52 -7.22 -10.08
C MET A 339 1.45 -6.64 -11.15
N PRO A 340 1.23 -5.37 -11.57
CA PRO A 340 2.09 -4.70 -12.55
C PRO A 340 3.57 -4.66 -12.12
N HIS A 341 4.48 -4.81 -13.06
CA HIS A 341 5.93 -4.81 -12.79
C HIS A 341 6.45 -3.50 -12.20
N ILE A 342 5.70 -2.40 -12.28
CA ILE A 342 6.05 -1.13 -11.63
C ILE A 342 6.24 -1.28 -10.11
N TYR A 343 5.61 -2.29 -9.48
CA TYR A 343 5.77 -2.59 -8.05
C TYR A 343 7.06 -3.36 -7.74
N LEU A 344 7.80 -3.86 -8.74
CA LEU A 344 9.13 -4.45 -8.57
C LEU A 344 10.22 -3.37 -8.44
N GLU A 345 9.96 -2.17 -8.95
CA GLU A 345 10.94 -1.11 -9.04
C GLU A 345 11.11 -0.40 -7.70
N LYS A 346 12.36 -0.24 -7.29
CA LYS A 346 12.73 0.60 -6.15
C LYS A 346 13.04 2.00 -6.65
N GLY A 347 12.53 3.01 -5.97
CA GLY A 347 12.85 4.40 -6.23
C GLY A 347 14.31 4.76 -5.84
N ALA A 348 14.68 6.00 -6.05
CA ALA A 348 16.04 6.52 -5.82
C ALA A 348 16.56 6.32 -4.38
N ARG A 349 15.68 6.11 -3.40
CA ARG A 349 16.01 5.86 -1.98
C ARG A 349 15.80 4.40 -1.57
N MET A 350 15.85 3.47 -2.52
CA MET A 350 15.67 2.03 -2.29
C MET A 350 14.30 1.62 -1.70
N ALA A 351 13.34 2.54 -1.67
CA ALA A 351 11.96 2.28 -1.26
C ALA A 351 11.09 1.90 -2.46
N TYR A 352 10.08 1.06 -2.27
CA TYR A 352 9.09 0.71 -3.29
C TYR A 352 8.08 1.86 -3.47
N SER A 353 8.50 2.93 -4.14
CA SER A 353 7.78 4.21 -4.20
C SER A 353 6.35 4.07 -4.75
N ASN A 354 6.15 3.20 -5.77
CA ASN A 354 4.81 3.00 -6.36
C ASN A 354 3.84 2.37 -5.36
N GLY A 355 4.32 1.43 -4.53
CA GLY A 355 3.52 0.85 -3.45
C GLY A 355 3.14 1.87 -2.39
N ILE A 356 4.10 2.71 -1.97
CA ILE A 356 3.87 3.78 -0.98
C ILE A 356 2.82 4.79 -1.50
N LEU A 357 2.94 5.23 -2.75
CA LEU A 357 2.00 6.16 -3.35
C LEU A 357 0.60 5.56 -3.49
N THR A 358 0.49 4.32 -3.97
CA THR A 358 -0.80 3.62 -4.10
C THR A 358 -1.50 3.48 -2.75
N LEU A 359 -0.76 3.09 -1.71
CA LEU A 359 -1.29 3.00 -0.35
C LEU A 359 -1.81 4.35 0.16
N ALA A 360 -1.02 5.42 0.01
CA ALA A 360 -1.40 6.76 0.46
C ALA A 360 -2.67 7.26 -0.25
N ILE A 361 -2.74 7.08 -1.58
CA ILE A 361 -3.93 7.45 -2.36
C ILE A 361 -5.15 6.65 -1.89
N GLY A 362 -4.99 5.32 -1.71
CA GLY A 362 -6.07 4.45 -1.21
C GLY A 362 -6.56 4.87 0.17
N ALA A 363 -5.65 5.12 1.12
CA ALA A 363 -5.99 5.55 2.47
C ALA A 363 -6.69 6.92 2.49
N ILE A 364 -6.19 7.91 1.73
CA ILE A 364 -6.84 9.23 1.59
C ILE A 364 -8.23 9.08 0.99
N THR A 365 -8.40 8.24 -0.03
CA THR A 365 -9.71 7.98 -0.64
C THR A 365 -10.70 7.41 0.38
N LEU A 366 -10.27 6.44 1.20
CA LEU A 366 -11.08 5.88 2.28
C LEU A 366 -11.45 6.94 3.32
N LEU A 367 -10.49 7.78 3.74
CA LEU A 367 -10.75 8.89 4.67
C LEU A 367 -11.81 9.87 4.13
N PHE A 368 -11.76 10.19 2.83
CA PHE A 368 -12.77 11.04 2.22
C PHE A 368 -14.16 10.38 2.18
N ILE A 369 -14.24 9.12 1.75
CA ILE A 369 -15.51 8.37 1.64
C ILE A 369 -16.17 8.26 3.02
N PHE A 370 -15.41 7.92 4.05
CA PHE A 370 -15.90 7.70 5.41
C PHE A 370 -15.81 8.95 6.29
N ARG A 371 -15.38 10.10 5.75
CA ARG A 371 -15.22 11.38 6.44
C ARG A 371 -14.37 11.31 7.71
N GLY A 372 -13.35 10.47 7.71
CA GLY A 372 -12.49 10.25 8.87
C GLY A 372 -13.18 9.58 10.08
N ASN A 373 -14.36 9.01 9.89
CA ASN A 373 -15.09 8.37 11.00
C ASN A 373 -14.55 6.96 11.26
N THR A 374 -13.88 6.80 12.38
CA THR A 374 -13.24 5.55 12.81
C THR A 374 -14.25 4.40 12.99
N GLU A 375 -15.45 4.68 13.54
CA GLU A 375 -16.49 3.68 13.78
C GLU A 375 -17.00 3.01 12.49
N ARG A 376 -17.08 3.79 11.39
CA ARG A 376 -17.51 3.30 10.08
C ARG A 376 -16.42 2.54 9.33
N LEU A 377 -15.14 2.85 9.59
CA LEU A 377 -14.01 2.17 8.97
C LEU A 377 -13.74 0.80 9.61
N ILE A 378 -13.95 0.64 10.92
CA ILE A 378 -13.60 -0.56 11.68
C ILE A 378 -14.28 -1.85 11.16
N PRO A 379 -15.57 -1.90 10.79
CA PRO A 379 -16.16 -3.14 10.25
C PRO A 379 -15.48 -3.62 8.96
N LEU A 380 -15.16 -2.70 8.04
CA LEU A 380 -14.41 -3.00 6.83
C LEU A 380 -12.98 -3.47 7.12
N TYR A 381 -12.34 -2.82 8.08
CA TYR A 381 -11.03 -3.22 8.57
C TYR A 381 -11.07 -4.64 9.14
N THR A 382 -12.06 -4.95 9.98
CA THR A 382 -12.21 -6.26 10.59
C THR A 382 -12.36 -7.37 9.54
N ILE A 383 -13.20 -7.20 8.50
CA ILE A 383 -13.34 -8.23 7.47
C ILE A 383 -12.07 -8.36 6.63
N GLY A 384 -11.39 -7.25 6.35
CA GLY A 384 -10.11 -7.21 5.63
C GLY A 384 -9.03 -8.07 6.30
N VAL A 385 -8.97 -8.08 7.63
CA VAL A 385 -8.03 -8.86 8.44
C VAL A 385 -8.46 -10.31 8.63
N PHE A 386 -9.74 -10.55 8.97
CA PHE A 386 -10.18 -11.90 9.36
C PHE A 386 -10.34 -12.87 8.19
N VAL A 387 -10.58 -12.38 6.96
CA VAL A 387 -10.58 -13.23 5.75
C VAL A 387 -9.18 -13.85 5.51
N PRO A 388 -8.07 -13.09 5.42
CA PRO A 388 -6.76 -13.69 5.30
C PRO A 388 -6.35 -14.52 6.52
N PHE A 389 -6.76 -14.16 7.74
CA PHE A 389 -6.50 -14.97 8.92
C PHE A 389 -7.16 -16.34 8.82
N ALA A 390 -8.45 -16.40 8.49
CA ALA A 390 -9.19 -17.63 8.31
C ALA A 390 -8.54 -18.55 7.25
N LEU A 391 -8.17 -17.95 6.10
CA LEU A 391 -7.52 -18.69 5.01
C LEU A 391 -6.10 -19.16 5.39
N SER A 392 -5.33 -18.36 6.10
CA SER A 392 -3.99 -18.72 6.58
C SER A 392 -4.05 -19.86 7.61
N GLN A 393 -4.99 -19.78 8.56
CA GLN A 393 -5.22 -20.86 9.55
C GLN A 393 -5.59 -22.16 8.85
N THR A 394 -6.51 -22.11 7.88
CA THR A 394 -6.89 -23.28 7.07
C THR A 394 -5.70 -23.83 6.28
N GLY A 395 -4.88 -22.94 5.70
CA GLY A 395 -3.64 -23.31 5.01
C GLY A 395 -2.67 -24.05 5.94
N MET A 396 -2.52 -23.60 7.19
CA MET A 396 -1.67 -24.27 8.18
C MET A 396 -2.20 -25.64 8.60
N VAL A 397 -3.52 -25.82 8.70
CA VAL A 397 -4.11 -27.15 8.95
C VAL A 397 -3.75 -28.12 7.81
N VAL A 398 -3.85 -27.67 6.56
CA VAL A 398 -3.45 -28.47 5.39
C VAL A 398 -1.95 -28.74 5.39
N HIS A 399 -1.13 -27.76 5.75
CA HIS A 399 0.33 -27.92 5.89
C HIS A 399 0.67 -29.05 6.85
N TRP A 400 0.13 -29.01 8.07
CA TRP A 400 0.37 -30.03 9.09
C TRP A 400 -0.19 -31.40 8.71
N SER A 401 -1.32 -31.44 8.00
CA SER A 401 -1.88 -32.68 7.46
C SER A 401 -0.93 -33.37 6.47
N ARG A 402 -0.21 -32.59 5.65
CA ARG A 402 0.79 -33.12 4.70
C ARG A 402 2.08 -33.57 5.40
N GLU A 403 2.49 -32.85 6.46
CA GLU A 403 3.77 -33.12 7.14
C GLU A 403 3.65 -34.28 8.15
N TYR A 404 2.57 -34.35 8.94
CA TYR A 404 2.41 -35.32 10.04
C TYR A 404 1.38 -36.41 9.78
N GLY A 405 0.73 -36.43 8.62
CA GLY A 405 -0.24 -37.46 8.26
C GLY A 405 -1.36 -37.62 9.30
N LYS A 406 -1.51 -38.81 9.92
CA LYS A 406 -2.57 -39.09 10.91
C LYS A 406 -2.43 -38.33 12.23
N ASP A 407 -1.22 -37.92 12.61
CA ASP A 407 -0.94 -37.20 13.87
C ASP A 407 -1.09 -35.68 13.75
N PHE A 408 -1.57 -35.17 12.63
CA PHE A 408 -1.69 -33.72 12.37
C PHE A 408 -2.55 -32.97 13.41
N TRP A 409 -3.51 -33.63 14.02
CA TRP A 409 -4.42 -33.06 15.02
C TRP A 409 -3.69 -32.41 16.19
N LYS A 410 -2.59 -33.03 16.66
CA LYS A 410 -1.78 -32.52 17.79
C LYS A 410 -1.09 -31.20 17.45
N HIS A 411 -0.74 -31.01 16.18
CA HIS A 411 -0.02 -29.82 15.71
C HIS A 411 -0.96 -28.73 15.19
N SER A 412 -2.15 -29.10 14.68
CA SER A 412 -3.09 -28.20 14.03
C SER A 412 -4.22 -27.68 14.93
N LEU A 413 -4.36 -28.16 16.17
CA LEU A 413 -5.48 -27.80 17.04
C LEU A 413 -5.66 -26.27 17.19
N ALA A 414 -4.56 -25.53 17.43
CA ALA A 414 -4.61 -24.08 17.53
C ALA A 414 -5.03 -23.40 16.21
N ASN A 415 -4.60 -23.96 15.07
CA ASN A 415 -4.99 -23.46 13.74
C ASN A 415 -6.45 -23.77 13.44
N ILE A 416 -6.95 -24.93 13.83
CA ILE A 416 -8.37 -25.30 13.68
C ILE A 416 -9.25 -24.36 14.49
N LEU A 417 -8.93 -24.17 15.78
CA LEU A 417 -9.66 -23.23 16.64
C LEU A 417 -9.58 -21.79 16.09
N GLY A 418 -8.40 -21.34 15.70
CA GLY A 418 -8.21 -20.04 15.07
C GLY A 418 -9.03 -19.88 13.78
N ALA A 419 -9.04 -20.89 12.92
CA ALA A 419 -9.87 -20.88 11.70
C ALA A 419 -11.35 -20.78 12.01
N LEU A 420 -11.86 -21.62 12.92
CA LEU A 420 -13.27 -21.61 13.31
C LEU A 420 -13.70 -20.26 13.89
N ILE A 421 -12.91 -19.68 14.76
CA ILE A 421 -13.22 -18.34 15.33
C ILE A 421 -13.17 -17.27 14.24
N CYS A 422 -12.16 -17.27 13.37
CA CYS A 422 -12.05 -16.29 12.29
C CYS A 422 -13.20 -16.40 11.29
N TYR A 423 -13.58 -17.62 10.87
CA TYR A 423 -14.77 -17.83 10.02
C TYR A 423 -16.05 -17.41 10.74
N GLY A 424 -16.16 -17.69 12.04
CA GLY A 424 -17.27 -17.23 12.87
C GLY A 424 -17.40 -15.70 12.86
N ILE A 425 -16.29 -14.96 13.02
CA ILE A 425 -16.27 -13.49 12.94
C ILE A 425 -16.71 -13.02 11.54
N VAL A 426 -16.15 -13.60 10.47
CA VAL A 426 -16.54 -13.26 9.10
C VAL A 426 -18.03 -13.52 8.88
N LEU A 427 -18.56 -14.64 9.35
CA LEU A 427 -19.98 -14.98 9.25
C LEU A 427 -20.86 -13.98 10.02
N ILE A 428 -20.48 -13.61 11.23
CA ILE A 428 -21.21 -12.61 12.04
C ILE A 428 -21.23 -11.25 11.33
N LEU A 429 -20.11 -10.81 10.74
CA LEU A 429 -20.05 -9.59 9.96
C LEU A 429 -21.00 -9.62 8.75
N ILE A 430 -21.02 -10.74 8.03
CA ILE A 430 -21.90 -10.92 6.87
C ILE A 430 -23.37 -10.91 7.29
N LEU A 431 -23.73 -11.59 8.37
CA LEU A 431 -25.13 -11.72 8.79
C LEU A 431 -25.68 -10.43 9.43
N PHE A 432 -24.86 -9.70 10.18
CA PHE A 432 -25.34 -8.61 11.04
C PHE A 432 -24.78 -7.23 10.72
N ARG A 433 -23.76 -7.12 9.86
CA ARG A 433 -23.11 -5.86 9.45
C ARG A 433 -22.90 -5.75 7.95
N LEU A 434 -23.70 -6.46 7.15
CA LEU A 434 -23.55 -6.45 5.70
C LEU A 434 -23.63 -5.02 5.13
N GLY A 435 -24.49 -4.15 5.70
CA GLY A 435 -24.60 -2.74 5.29
C GLY A 435 -23.31 -1.94 5.42
N ASP A 436 -22.45 -2.31 6.39
CA ASP A 436 -21.16 -1.64 6.62
C ASP A 436 -20.04 -2.25 5.76
N ILE A 437 -20.09 -3.56 5.52
CA ILE A 437 -18.98 -4.32 4.88
C ILE A 437 -19.22 -4.63 3.39
N TRP A 438 -20.40 -4.36 2.84
CA TRP A 438 -20.72 -4.72 1.45
C TRP A 438 -19.70 -4.22 0.40
N PRO A 439 -19.01 -3.03 0.59
CA PRO A 439 -18.04 -2.56 -0.39
C PRO A 439 -16.83 -3.49 -0.52
N PHE A 440 -16.53 -4.29 0.51
CA PHE A 440 -15.41 -5.24 0.50
C PHE A 440 -15.55 -6.28 -0.63
N PHE A 441 -16.74 -6.82 -0.85
CA PHE A 441 -16.96 -7.90 -1.82
C PHE A 441 -16.69 -7.48 -3.27
N PRO A 442 -17.27 -6.38 -3.79
CA PRO A 442 -16.96 -5.93 -5.14
C PRO A 442 -15.50 -5.49 -5.29
N ILE A 443 -14.88 -4.90 -4.27
CA ILE A 443 -13.46 -4.54 -4.30
C ILE A 443 -12.61 -5.80 -4.49
N ILE A 444 -12.83 -6.86 -3.69
CA ILE A 444 -12.10 -8.12 -3.82
C ILE A 444 -12.37 -8.78 -5.17
N ALA A 445 -13.61 -8.77 -5.66
CA ALA A 445 -13.96 -9.32 -6.97
C ALA A 445 -13.21 -8.60 -8.12
N ILE A 446 -13.15 -7.26 -8.07
CA ILE A 446 -12.41 -6.44 -9.05
C ILE A 446 -10.90 -6.73 -8.97
N LEU A 447 -10.33 -6.78 -7.76
CA LEU A 447 -8.93 -7.11 -7.57
C LEU A 447 -8.59 -8.51 -8.10
N MET A 448 -9.41 -9.50 -7.80
CA MET A 448 -9.25 -10.87 -8.30
C MET A 448 -9.29 -10.93 -9.83
N TRP A 449 -10.25 -10.26 -10.44
CA TRP A 449 -10.34 -10.16 -11.90
C TRP A 449 -9.09 -9.50 -12.50
N MET A 450 -8.64 -8.41 -11.89
CA MET A 450 -7.44 -7.68 -12.31
C MET A 450 -6.19 -8.57 -12.19
N PHE A 451 -5.97 -9.23 -11.06
CA PHE A 451 -4.82 -10.11 -10.84
C PHE A 451 -4.75 -11.24 -11.86
N LEU A 452 -5.88 -11.91 -12.11
CA LEU A 452 -5.95 -13.00 -13.07
C LEU A 452 -5.72 -12.51 -14.51
N LYS A 453 -6.25 -11.34 -14.86
CA LYS A 453 -6.05 -10.72 -16.18
C LYS A 453 -4.60 -10.31 -16.40
N ILE A 454 -3.95 -9.71 -15.39
CA ILE A 454 -2.53 -9.36 -15.42
C ILE A 454 -1.67 -10.61 -15.58
N LYS A 455 -1.94 -11.66 -14.81
CA LYS A 455 -1.23 -12.94 -14.92
C LYS A 455 -1.32 -13.52 -16.32
N LYS A 456 -2.55 -13.61 -16.87
CA LYS A 456 -2.78 -14.11 -18.22
C LYS A 456 -2.03 -13.30 -19.28
N HIS A 457 -2.00 -11.96 -19.12
CA HIS A 457 -1.26 -11.08 -20.01
C HIS A 457 0.25 -11.37 -19.97
N TYR A 458 0.86 -11.39 -18.79
CA TYR A 458 2.30 -11.64 -18.67
C TYR A 458 2.71 -13.05 -19.14
N ASP A 459 1.89 -14.06 -18.88
CA ASP A 459 2.18 -15.41 -19.36
C ASP A 459 2.04 -15.49 -20.88
N GLY A 460 1.05 -14.79 -21.47
CA GLY A 460 0.91 -14.69 -22.94
C GLY A 460 2.09 -13.94 -23.59
N VAL A 461 2.53 -12.84 -23.01
CA VAL A 461 3.72 -12.12 -23.46
C VAL A 461 4.97 -12.99 -23.38
N ALA A 462 5.13 -13.71 -22.27
CA ALA A 462 6.28 -14.61 -22.09
C ALA A 462 6.29 -15.75 -23.11
N GLN A 463 5.12 -16.30 -23.48
CA GLN A 463 5.01 -17.30 -24.53
C GLN A 463 5.35 -16.74 -25.92
N GLN A 464 4.87 -15.54 -26.25
CA GLN A 464 5.12 -14.91 -27.56
C GLN A 464 6.58 -14.47 -27.73
N LEU A 465 7.26 -14.12 -26.63
CA LEU A 465 8.66 -13.68 -26.67
C LEU A 465 9.67 -14.83 -26.51
N ARG A 466 9.17 -16.03 -26.21
CA ARG A 466 10.04 -17.20 -26.06
C ARG A 466 10.52 -17.67 -27.43
N ILE A 467 11.81 -17.91 -27.54
CA ILE A 467 12.39 -18.52 -28.75
C ILE A 467 12.12 -20.03 -28.69
N ASP A 468 11.17 -20.49 -29.45
CA ASP A 468 10.79 -21.90 -29.54
C ASP A 468 11.24 -22.47 -30.90
N GLY A 469 12.45 -22.99 -30.96
CA GLY A 469 13.02 -23.64 -32.15
C GLY A 469 14.22 -22.94 -32.79
N PRO A 470 14.64 -23.38 -33.96
CA PRO A 470 15.78 -22.76 -34.67
C PRO A 470 15.41 -21.33 -35.08
N ILE A 471 16.31 -20.39 -34.84
CA ILE A 471 16.16 -18.97 -35.19
C ILE A 471 16.09 -18.88 -36.72
N LYS A 472 14.98 -18.36 -37.24
CA LYS A 472 14.89 -17.93 -38.63
C LYS A 472 15.35 -16.47 -38.70
N GLU A 473 16.58 -16.25 -39.12
CA GLU A 473 17.08 -14.90 -39.38
C GLU A 473 16.35 -14.35 -40.61
N HIS A 474 15.82 -13.14 -40.46
CA HIS A 474 15.24 -12.41 -41.59
C HIS A 474 16.33 -11.53 -42.19
N HIS A 475 16.81 -11.87 -43.39
CA HIS A 475 17.80 -11.09 -44.10
C HIS A 475 17.12 -10.05 -44.97
N PHE A 476 17.15 -8.80 -44.53
CA PHE A 476 16.69 -7.68 -45.33
C PHE A 476 17.72 -7.38 -46.44
N GLN A 477 17.25 -7.10 -47.65
CA GLN A 477 18.09 -6.76 -48.81
C GLN A 477 18.50 -5.29 -48.85
N GLY A 478 17.91 -4.45 -48.01
CA GLY A 478 18.20 -3.04 -47.91
C GLY A 478 17.44 -2.35 -46.77
N ASN A 479 17.82 -1.10 -46.52
CA ASN A 479 17.18 -0.24 -45.55
C ASN A 479 16.78 1.10 -46.18
N ILE A 480 15.48 1.36 -46.27
CA ILE A 480 14.92 2.64 -46.70
C ILE A 480 14.80 3.55 -45.49
N VAL A 481 15.49 4.67 -45.47
CA VAL A 481 15.41 5.66 -44.41
C VAL A 481 14.51 6.83 -44.80
N LEU A 482 13.38 6.96 -44.13
CA LEU A 482 12.44 8.06 -44.30
C LEU A 482 12.68 9.12 -43.23
N ILE A 483 13.15 10.31 -43.61
CA ILE A 483 13.42 11.42 -42.70
C ILE A 483 12.28 12.42 -42.72
N LEU A 484 11.79 12.79 -41.54
CA LEU A 484 10.79 13.84 -41.36
C LEU A 484 11.45 15.22 -41.37
N VAL A 485 11.10 16.08 -42.31
CA VAL A 485 11.63 17.44 -42.46
C VAL A 485 10.49 18.44 -42.29
N GLY A 486 10.43 19.14 -41.16
CA GLY A 486 9.46 20.22 -40.98
C GLY A 486 9.95 21.54 -41.59
N ASN A 487 11.19 21.93 -41.30
CA ASN A 487 11.92 23.08 -41.86
C ASN A 487 13.38 22.67 -42.00
N VAL A 488 14.12 23.35 -42.89
CA VAL A 488 15.57 23.11 -43.04
C VAL A 488 16.31 23.75 -41.89
N THR A 489 16.91 22.92 -41.02
CA THR A 489 17.56 23.34 -39.78
C THR A 489 18.88 22.59 -39.57
N LYS A 490 19.71 23.08 -38.64
CA LYS A 490 20.96 22.39 -38.25
C LYS A 490 20.72 20.96 -37.73
N ALA A 491 19.54 20.69 -37.18
CA ALA A 491 19.18 19.34 -36.73
C ALA A 491 19.06 18.36 -37.90
N ASN A 492 18.65 18.83 -39.08
CA ASN A 492 18.54 17.98 -40.26
C ASN A 492 19.93 17.58 -40.82
N ILE A 493 20.97 18.42 -40.68
CA ILE A 493 22.30 18.10 -41.19
C ILE A 493 22.84 16.81 -40.58
N GLY A 494 22.84 16.73 -39.26
CA GLY A 494 23.29 15.54 -38.55
C GLY A 494 22.38 14.33 -38.78
N ALA A 495 21.06 14.55 -38.82
CA ALA A 495 20.10 13.49 -39.07
C ALA A 495 20.26 12.90 -40.48
N ILE A 496 20.48 13.73 -41.49
CA ILE A 496 20.72 13.28 -42.86
C ILE A 496 22.06 12.55 -42.98
N SER A 497 23.12 13.05 -42.35
CA SER A 497 24.41 12.36 -42.33
C SER A 497 24.28 10.95 -41.68
N TYR A 498 23.51 10.85 -40.61
CA TYR A 498 23.21 9.56 -39.98
C TYR A 498 22.37 8.67 -40.92
N ALA A 499 21.33 9.22 -41.56
CA ALA A 499 20.49 8.45 -42.46
C ALA A 499 21.30 7.84 -43.61
N ARG A 500 22.24 8.60 -44.21
CA ARG A 500 23.14 8.11 -45.27
C ARG A 500 24.08 6.99 -44.79
N SER A 501 24.40 6.95 -43.51
CA SER A 501 25.29 5.90 -42.98
C SER A 501 24.60 4.57 -42.73
N ILE A 502 23.24 4.57 -42.62
CA ILE A 502 22.46 3.37 -42.30
C ILE A 502 21.49 2.94 -43.38
N GLY A 503 21.20 3.81 -44.34
CA GLY A 503 20.20 3.58 -45.40
C GLY A 503 20.80 3.40 -46.76
N ASP A 504 20.32 2.42 -47.51
CA ASP A 504 20.63 2.25 -48.93
C ASP A 504 19.87 3.26 -49.79
N LYS A 505 18.66 3.61 -49.35
CA LYS A 505 17.84 4.68 -49.94
C LYS A 505 17.39 5.65 -48.85
N VAL A 506 17.60 6.95 -49.06
CA VAL A 506 17.18 8.01 -48.13
C VAL A 506 16.12 8.87 -48.80
N ILE A 507 14.95 9.00 -48.18
CA ILE A 507 13.83 9.82 -48.64
C ILE A 507 13.55 10.89 -47.60
N ALA A 508 13.54 12.16 -47.97
CA ALA A 508 13.08 13.24 -47.11
C ALA A 508 11.58 13.47 -47.33
N MET A 509 10.82 13.54 -46.24
CA MET A 509 9.38 13.79 -46.32
C MET A 509 9.05 15.10 -45.63
N HIS A 510 8.35 15.98 -46.37
CA HIS A 510 7.75 17.19 -45.84
C HIS A 510 6.22 17.09 -45.89
N VAL A 511 5.57 17.40 -44.79
CA VAL A 511 4.10 17.43 -44.72
C VAL A 511 3.64 18.84 -44.41
N SER A 512 2.87 19.42 -45.33
CA SER A 512 2.25 20.73 -45.17
C SER A 512 0.75 20.64 -44.86
N THR A 513 0.25 21.66 -44.19
CA THR A 513 -1.19 21.91 -44.00
C THR A 513 -1.58 23.14 -44.82
N LYS A 514 -2.88 23.40 -44.98
CA LYS A 514 -3.37 24.60 -45.69
C LYS A 514 -2.73 25.90 -45.20
N ASP A 515 -2.38 25.97 -43.94
CA ASP A 515 -1.77 27.15 -43.29
C ASP A 515 -0.28 27.30 -43.61
N THR A 516 0.39 26.23 -44.02
CA THR A 516 1.85 26.21 -44.27
C THR A 516 2.20 26.01 -45.76
N GLU A 517 1.24 25.73 -46.60
CA GLU A 517 1.43 25.43 -48.05
C GLU A 517 2.21 26.53 -48.82
N ASN A 518 2.08 27.77 -48.43
CA ASN A 518 2.78 28.88 -49.03
C ASN A 518 4.32 28.82 -48.86
N LYS A 519 4.81 28.04 -47.93
CA LYS A 519 6.25 27.86 -47.63
C LYS A 519 6.85 26.61 -48.27
N ASP A 520 6.06 25.74 -48.88
CA ASP A 520 6.52 24.45 -49.40
C ASP A 520 7.61 24.62 -50.45
N LYS A 521 7.42 25.57 -51.41
CA LYS A 521 8.41 25.85 -52.42
C LYS A 521 9.73 26.41 -51.89
N GLU A 522 9.65 27.23 -50.86
CA GLU A 522 10.81 27.81 -50.21
C GLU A 522 11.61 26.71 -49.47
N ILE A 523 10.92 25.85 -48.71
CA ILE A 523 11.53 24.72 -48.00
C ILE A 523 12.15 23.73 -48.99
N GLU A 524 11.50 23.43 -50.10
CA GLU A 524 12.03 22.56 -51.15
C GLU A 524 13.30 23.13 -51.80
N GLN A 525 13.28 24.43 -52.17
CA GLN A 525 14.44 25.09 -52.73
C GLN A 525 15.61 25.15 -51.77
N GLU A 526 15.33 25.46 -50.49
CA GLU A 526 16.34 25.49 -49.46
C GLU A 526 16.90 24.09 -49.19
N PHE A 527 16.06 23.07 -49.17
CA PHE A 527 16.50 21.69 -48.98
C PHE A 527 17.38 21.20 -50.14
N LYS A 528 16.96 21.42 -51.40
CA LYS A 528 17.73 21.05 -52.57
C LYS A 528 19.08 21.78 -52.67
N LYS A 529 19.17 23.00 -52.13
CA LYS A 529 20.44 23.74 -52.07
C LYS A 529 21.48 23.03 -51.19
N TYR A 530 21.06 22.41 -50.07
CA TYR A 530 21.97 21.76 -49.16
C TYR A 530 22.08 20.25 -49.37
N PHE A 531 21.04 19.61 -49.93
CA PHE A 531 20.95 18.15 -50.08
C PHE A 531 20.41 17.76 -51.46
N PRO A 532 21.11 18.11 -52.56
CA PRO A 532 20.61 17.91 -53.92
C PRO A 532 20.41 16.44 -54.32
N GLU A 533 21.09 15.52 -53.63
CA GLU A 533 21.07 14.08 -53.94
C GLU A 533 19.93 13.32 -53.21
N ILE A 534 19.18 13.98 -52.34
CA ILE A 534 18.12 13.33 -51.56
C ILE A 534 16.77 13.67 -52.16
N GLU A 535 16.01 12.63 -52.48
CA GLU A 535 14.63 12.76 -52.92
C GLU A 535 13.77 13.37 -51.81
N MET A 536 13.08 14.48 -52.11
CA MET A 536 12.15 15.11 -51.17
C MET A 536 10.72 14.95 -51.67
N VAL A 537 9.90 14.30 -50.84
CA VAL A 537 8.49 14.08 -51.12
C VAL A 537 7.64 15.07 -50.32
N HIS A 538 6.74 15.76 -51.03
CA HIS A 538 5.79 16.70 -50.42
C HIS A 538 4.41 16.08 -50.29
N ILE A 539 3.87 16.11 -49.10
CA ILE A 539 2.53 15.59 -48.80
C ILE A 539 1.66 16.72 -48.29
N ARG A 540 0.56 16.95 -49.00
CA ARG A 540 -0.46 17.90 -48.57
C ARG A 540 -1.46 17.22 -47.63
N SER A 541 -1.49 17.65 -46.39
CA SER A 541 -2.46 17.15 -45.43
C SER A 541 -3.82 17.83 -45.66
N PRO A 542 -4.87 17.06 -45.91
CA PRO A 542 -6.23 17.60 -45.96
C PRO A 542 -6.73 18.00 -44.58
N TYR A 543 -6.01 17.60 -43.54
CA TYR A 543 -6.34 17.84 -42.13
C TYR A 543 -5.50 18.99 -41.56
N SER A 544 -5.95 19.57 -40.46
CA SER A 544 -5.16 20.54 -39.69
C SER A 544 -3.97 19.92 -38.90
N SER A 545 -3.79 18.60 -39.01
CA SER A 545 -2.72 17.84 -38.34
C SER A 545 -1.83 17.12 -39.34
N ILE A 546 -0.52 17.30 -39.21
CA ILE A 546 0.48 16.62 -40.03
C ILE A 546 0.61 15.12 -39.70
N THR A 547 0.21 14.71 -38.46
CA THR A 547 0.45 13.36 -37.93
C THR A 547 -0.23 12.29 -38.77
N GLN A 548 -1.49 12.48 -39.17
CA GLN A 548 -2.27 11.47 -39.87
C GLN A 548 -1.72 11.23 -41.28
N SER A 549 -1.41 12.30 -42.01
CA SER A 549 -0.83 12.21 -43.35
C SER A 549 0.59 11.64 -43.34
N THR A 550 1.37 11.96 -42.31
CA THR A 550 2.67 11.30 -42.07
C THR A 550 2.52 9.80 -41.95
N ILE A 551 1.56 9.35 -41.14
CA ILE A 551 1.34 7.91 -40.87
C ILE A 551 0.90 7.20 -42.15
N GLN A 552 -0.03 7.78 -42.92
CA GLN A 552 -0.49 7.19 -44.19
C GLN A 552 0.66 6.97 -45.16
N TYR A 553 1.52 7.97 -45.35
CA TYR A 553 2.67 7.83 -46.23
C TYR A 553 3.70 6.83 -45.69
N VAL A 554 3.94 6.79 -44.40
CA VAL A 554 4.79 5.78 -43.79
C VAL A 554 4.24 4.36 -44.04
N ASP A 555 2.92 4.17 -43.95
CA ASP A 555 2.26 2.89 -44.23
C ASP A 555 2.40 2.49 -45.72
N GLU A 556 2.34 3.47 -46.64
CA GLU A 556 2.58 3.26 -48.09
C GLU A 556 4.04 2.85 -48.39
N VAL A 557 5.01 3.57 -47.80
CA VAL A 557 6.44 3.26 -47.98
C VAL A 557 6.78 1.93 -47.29
N ALA A 558 6.17 1.61 -46.14
CA ALA A 558 6.35 0.32 -45.48
C ALA A 558 5.87 -0.84 -46.35
N THR A 559 4.70 -0.68 -47.01
CA THR A 559 4.16 -1.68 -47.92
C THR A 559 5.09 -1.90 -49.14
N GLN A 560 5.73 -0.84 -49.63
CA GLN A 560 6.71 -0.96 -50.71
C GLN A 560 8.02 -1.61 -50.21
N ALA A 561 8.51 -1.21 -49.06
CA ALA A 561 9.70 -1.82 -48.45
C ALA A 561 9.53 -3.34 -48.20
N ASP A 562 8.35 -3.78 -47.74
CA ASP A 562 8.04 -5.20 -47.57
C ASP A 562 8.09 -5.98 -48.91
N LYS A 563 7.59 -5.37 -50.03
CA LYS A 563 7.67 -5.99 -51.36
C LYS A 563 9.11 -6.13 -51.87
N ASP A 564 9.95 -5.15 -51.52
CA ASP A 564 11.36 -5.11 -51.91
C ASP A 564 12.26 -5.89 -50.91
N ASN A 565 11.66 -6.58 -49.93
CA ASN A 565 12.36 -7.25 -48.81
C ASN A 565 13.35 -6.31 -48.09
N ALA A 566 12.99 -5.03 -47.95
CA ALA A 566 13.78 -4.00 -47.30
C ALA A 566 13.15 -3.57 -45.96
N THR A 567 13.97 -3.11 -45.04
CA THR A 567 13.49 -2.51 -43.77
C THR A 567 13.16 -1.03 -43.98
N LEU A 568 12.07 -0.54 -43.39
CA LEU A 568 11.79 0.89 -43.32
C LEU A 568 12.23 1.46 -41.99
N THR A 569 13.17 2.41 -42.00
CA THR A 569 13.57 3.20 -40.84
C THR A 569 12.98 4.60 -40.91
N VAL A 570 12.06 4.95 -40.02
CA VAL A 570 11.53 6.32 -39.90
C VAL A 570 12.41 7.11 -38.94
N LEU A 571 13.18 8.06 -39.46
CA LEU A 571 14.09 8.90 -38.69
C LEU A 571 13.43 10.25 -38.39
N ILE A 572 13.29 10.55 -37.10
CA ILE A 572 12.65 11.77 -36.61
C ILE A 572 13.71 12.70 -36.02
N PRO A 573 14.12 13.76 -36.74
CA PRO A 573 14.95 14.79 -36.15
C PRO A 573 14.20 15.53 -35.06
N GLN A 574 14.85 15.74 -33.91
CA GLN A 574 14.29 16.49 -32.79
C GLN A 574 15.37 17.38 -32.18
N PHE A 575 15.00 18.52 -31.65
CA PHE A 575 15.91 19.31 -30.84
C PHE A 575 15.61 19.11 -29.35
N VAL A 576 16.67 19.20 -28.55
CA VAL A 576 16.60 19.08 -27.11
C VAL A 576 16.98 20.43 -26.49
N PRO A 577 16.05 21.12 -25.81
CA PRO A 577 16.35 22.39 -25.16
C PRO A 577 17.21 22.15 -23.91
N LYS A 578 17.97 23.15 -23.51
CA LYS A 578 18.90 23.10 -22.37
C LYS A 578 18.21 22.75 -21.05
N LYS A 579 16.99 23.25 -20.82
CA LYS A 579 16.20 22.99 -19.60
C LYS A 579 14.99 22.12 -19.94
N SER A 580 14.81 21.03 -19.22
CA SER A 580 13.72 20.06 -19.48
C SER A 580 12.31 20.67 -19.42
N TRP A 581 12.07 21.72 -18.62
CA TRP A 581 10.77 22.39 -18.58
C TRP A 581 10.43 23.15 -19.88
N GLN A 582 11.44 23.57 -20.66
CA GLN A 582 11.23 24.26 -21.94
C GLN A 582 10.57 23.35 -22.98
N ASN A 583 10.64 22.02 -22.79
CA ASN A 583 9.92 21.07 -23.67
C ASN A 583 8.40 21.29 -23.66
N ILE A 584 7.85 21.84 -22.59
CA ILE A 584 6.40 22.14 -22.50
C ILE A 584 6.00 23.27 -23.44
N LEU A 585 6.93 24.15 -23.78
CA LEU A 585 6.71 25.30 -24.66
C LEU A 585 6.73 24.93 -26.15
N HIS A 586 7.17 23.71 -26.48
CA HIS A 586 7.34 23.26 -27.84
C HIS A 586 6.30 22.20 -28.24
N ASN A 587 5.95 22.20 -29.52
CA ASN A 587 5.01 21.24 -30.07
C ASN A 587 5.63 19.85 -30.06
N GLN A 588 5.13 18.94 -29.25
CA GLN A 588 5.70 17.59 -29.06
C GLN A 588 5.32 16.62 -30.21
N THR A 589 5.41 17.08 -31.47
CA THR A 589 5.06 16.30 -32.66
C THR A 589 5.86 15.00 -32.76
N SER A 590 7.15 15.02 -32.39
CA SER A 590 8.01 13.84 -32.39
C SER A 590 7.51 12.75 -31.42
N LEU A 591 7.01 13.13 -30.23
CA LEU A 591 6.46 12.18 -29.26
C LEU A 591 5.13 11.58 -29.76
N ARG A 592 4.27 12.39 -30.36
CA ARG A 592 3.01 11.91 -30.96
C ARG A 592 3.27 10.94 -32.10
N LEU A 593 4.17 11.26 -33.01
CA LEU A 593 4.53 10.38 -34.11
C LEU A 593 5.12 9.06 -33.63
N LYS A 594 6.06 9.09 -32.70
CA LYS A 594 6.59 7.87 -32.05
C LYS A 594 5.50 7.03 -31.43
N TYR A 595 4.53 7.66 -30.75
CA TYR A 595 3.42 6.96 -30.13
C TYR A 595 2.56 6.21 -31.14
N TYR A 596 2.22 6.82 -32.28
CA TYR A 596 1.39 6.18 -33.31
C TYR A 596 2.18 5.17 -34.15
N LEU A 597 3.44 5.45 -34.50
CA LEU A 597 4.27 4.57 -35.32
C LEU A 597 4.65 3.27 -34.59
N LYS A 598 4.82 3.29 -33.27
CA LYS A 598 5.17 2.07 -32.51
C LYS A 598 4.17 0.93 -32.62
N TRP A 599 2.94 1.20 -33.09
CA TRP A 599 1.91 0.19 -33.29
C TRP A 599 1.93 -0.43 -34.69
N ARG A 600 2.90 -0.01 -35.56
CA ARG A 600 3.10 -0.59 -36.89
C ARG A 600 4.13 -1.71 -36.79
N GLU A 601 3.84 -2.77 -37.53
CA GLU A 601 4.78 -3.87 -37.72
C GLU A 601 5.81 -3.52 -38.79
N ASN A 602 6.97 -4.12 -38.74
CA ASN A 602 8.06 -3.99 -39.74
C ASN A 602 8.61 -2.57 -39.97
N ILE A 603 8.47 -1.68 -38.98
CA ILE A 603 9.02 -0.32 -39.03
C ILE A 603 10.01 -0.11 -37.91
N VAL A 604 11.20 0.36 -38.23
CA VAL A 604 12.19 0.81 -37.24
C VAL A 604 12.00 2.31 -37.01
N ILE A 605 11.85 2.73 -35.76
CA ILE A 605 11.72 4.13 -35.38
C ILE A 605 13.02 4.60 -34.78
N SER A 606 13.69 5.54 -35.40
CA SER A 606 14.91 6.17 -34.93
C SER A 606 14.72 7.66 -34.66
N SER A 607 15.47 8.24 -33.76
CA SER A 607 15.45 9.69 -33.53
C SER A 607 16.83 10.25 -33.37
N TYR A 608 17.07 11.36 -34.06
CA TYR A 608 18.31 12.11 -34.00
C TYR A 608 18.11 13.37 -33.15
N SER A 609 18.81 13.48 -32.04
CA SER A 609 18.67 14.59 -31.09
C SER A 609 19.74 15.66 -31.32
N TYR A 610 19.31 16.87 -31.65
CA TYR A 610 20.17 18.05 -31.73
C TYR A 610 20.03 18.88 -30.45
N HIS A 611 21.13 19.04 -29.73
CA HIS A 611 21.14 19.80 -28.48
C HIS A 611 21.33 21.29 -28.78
N LEU A 612 20.38 22.11 -28.31
CA LEU A 612 20.49 23.56 -28.42
C LEU A 612 21.61 24.05 -27.49
N LYS A 613 22.55 24.84 -28.08
CA LYS A 613 23.54 25.58 -27.32
C LYS A 613 22.92 26.93 -26.92
N ASP A 614 23.47 27.59 -25.91
CA ASP A 614 23.00 28.91 -25.44
C ASP A 614 22.97 29.93 -26.55
#